data_e0163f05adee5c63401342345c8ee8f5
#
_entry.id   e0163f05adee5c63401342345c8ee8f5
#
_cell.length_a   1.000
_cell.length_b   1.000
_cell.length_c   1.000
_cell.angle_alpha   90.00
_cell.angle_beta   90.00
_cell.angle_gamma   90.00
#
_symmetry.space_group_name_H-M   'P 1'
#
loop_
_entity.id
_entity.type
_entity.pdbx_description
1 polymer ?
#
loop_
_entity_poly.entity_id
_entity_poly.type
_entity_poly.pdbx_seq_one_letter_code
_entity_poly.pdbx_strand_id
1 'polypeptide(L)'
;EISLGLVGSEMCIRDRNNGYNPLFILYESDDTVKNFQKKQANEIQKEEHVHFVDTVIPNQSFRCFNANDINRAINEYNLDAIIIGSDAVLQHHPIRARIKKGKRKPFYIEKMVSERIFPNCFWGCGISEKISMAMMSVSSQNSEYKYFGKKLSRKMSETLSRMKYISVRDSWTRDMVVSITHDKIIPPVTPDPVFAFNENAGFLVPSEESLRKKYNLPQKYVLISLLHQDLTIQQMEELKKEFAKYEMHCIAFPMPVGIRFKHPFAYEIGIPLPVLNWYGLIKYASAYVGSNMHPIIVSLHNGTPCYSIDYWGTTDFWGNHLDDGSSKVAHILKVFKLEKNRISINKGKCDLNAKQVVESIISFPREQVIKQAESYTNEYGQMMKQIIASLM
;
A
#
# COMPACT_ATOMS: atom_id res chain seq x y z
N GLU A 1 6.53 3.21 -6.78
CA GLU A 1 5.71 3.41 -5.56
C GLU A 1 6.53 3.06 -4.32
N ILE A 2 6.44 3.84 -3.23
CA ILE A 2 7.18 3.58 -1.96
C ILE A 2 6.86 2.20 -1.40
N SER A 3 5.65 1.67 -1.62
CA SER A 3 5.27 0.34 -1.17
C SER A 3 6.21 -0.76 -1.67
N LEU A 4 6.61 -0.71 -2.94
CA LEU A 4 7.55 -1.68 -3.51
C LEU A 4 8.94 -1.57 -2.86
N GLY A 5 9.42 -0.36 -2.54
CA GLY A 5 10.70 -0.16 -1.88
C GLY A 5 10.72 -0.65 -0.44
N LEU A 6 9.75 -0.25 0.39
CA LEU A 6 9.68 -0.67 1.80
C LEU A 6 9.41 -2.16 1.95
N VAL A 7 8.41 -2.68 1.24
CA VAL A 7 8.00 -4.09 1.33
C VAL A 7 9.08 -5.02 0.77
N GLY A 8 9.64 -4.69 -0.38
CA GLY A 8 10.70 -5.51 -0.98
C GLY A 8 11.98 -5.52 -0.16
N SER A 9 12.40 -4.38 0.40
CA SER A 9 13.62 -4.28 1.21
C SER A 9 13.51 -5.05 2.52
N GLU A 10 12.37 -4.93 3.21
CA GLU A 10 12.10 -5.63 4.46
C GLU A 10 12.21 -7.16 4.26
N MET A 11 11.56 -7.70 3.23
CA MET A 11 11.62 -9.13 2.89
C MET A 11 13.06 -9.59 2.61
N CYS A 12 13.78 -8.89 1.74
CA CYS A 12 15.14 -9.27 1.35
C CYS A 12 16.10 -9.26 2.54
N ILE A 13 15.99 -8.29 3.45
CA ILE A 13 16.81 -8.22 4.66
C ILE A 13 16.51 -9.41 5.57
N ARG A 14 15.22 -9.70 5.83
CA ARG A 14 14.79 -10.82 6.64
C ARG A 14 15.26 -12.15 6.10
N ASP A 15 15.06 -12.40 4.80
CA ASP A 15 15.38 -13.69 4.18
C ASP A 15 16.89 -13.95 4.20
N ARG A 16 17.72 -12.92 4.01
CA ARG A 16 19.16 -13.01 4.23
C ARG A 16 19.52 -13.41 5.66
N ASN A 17 18.87 -12.80 6.64
CA ASN A 17 19.08 -13.10 8.06
C ASN A 17 18.69 -14.55 8.40
N ASN A 18 17.83 -15.18 7.62
CA ASN A 18 17.44 -16.59 7.74
C ASN A 18 18.21 -17.54 6.82
N GLY A 19 19.30 -17.09 6.17
CA GLY A 19 20.18 -17.92 5.36
C GLY A 19 19.72 -18.16 3.93
N TYR A 20 18.69 -17.47 3.45
CA TYR A 20 18.26 -17.49 2.05
C TYR A 20 19.03 -16.44 1.24
N ASN A 21 19.08 -16.63 -0.09
CA ASN A 21 19.66 -15.68 -1.02
C ASN A 21 18.57 -15.01 -1.89
N PRO A 22 17.84 -14.05 -1.35
CA PRO A 22 16.75 -13.41 -2.07
C PRO A 22 17.27 -12.55 -3.22
N LEU A 23 16.61 -12.67 -4.38
CA LEU A 23 16.78 -11.78 -5.53
C LEU A 23 15.49 -10.99 -5.74
N PHE A 24 15.61 -9.68 -5.80
CA PHE A 24 14.49 -8.81 -6.14
C PHE A 24 14.30 -8.74 -7.67
N ILE A 25 13.21 -9.29 -8.19
CA ILE A 25 12.89 -9.19 -9.62
C ILE A 25 12.32 -7.81 -9.91
N LEU A 26 13.06 -6.99 -10.65
CA LEU A 26 12.65 -5.67 -11.10
C LEU A 26 11.63 -5.79 -12.24
N TYR A 27 10.35 -6.02 -11.90
CA TYR A 27 9.28 -6.12 -12.87
C TYR A 27 8.44 -4.84 -12.95
N GLU A 28 8.34 -4.29 -14.14
CA GLU A 28 7.48 -3.15 -14.48
C GLU A 28 7.04 -3.26 -15.95
N SER A 29 5.74 -3.38 -16.20
CA SER A 29 5.25 -3.53 -17.58
C SER A 29 5.49 -2.30 -18.44
N ASP A 30 5.65 -2.50 -19.77
CA ASP A 30 5.91 -1.44 -20.73
C ASP A 30 4.89 -0.30 -20.71
N ASP A 31 3.63 -0.58 -20.47
CA ASP A 31 2.57 0.43 -20.42
C ASP A 31 2.55 1.19 -19.10
N THR A 32 2.99 0.58 -18.01
CA THR A 32 3.23 1.26 -16.73
C THR A 32 4.37 2.25 -16.86
N VAL A 33 5.51 1.85 -17.43
CA VAL A 33 6.64 2.74 -17.72
C VAL A 33 6.21 3.94 -18.57
N LYS A 34 5.48 3.70 -19.66
CA LYS A 34 4.98 4.76 -20.56
C LYS A 34 3.98 5.70 -19.88
N ASN A 35 3.16 5.19 -18.94
CA ASN A 35 2.21 6.03 -18.19
C ASN A 35 2.90 6.86 -17.11
N PHE A 36 3.95 6.34 -16.49
CA PHE A 36 4.76 7.10 -15.53
C PHE A 36 5.46 8.27 -16.21
N GLN A 37 6.01 8.08 -17.38
CA GLN A 37 6.64 9.15 -18.17
C GLN A 37 5.65 10.27 -18.57
N LYS A 38 4.37 9.95 -18.74
CA LYS A 38 3.32 10.93 -19.09
C LYS A 38 2.75 11.70 -17.89
N LYS A 39 2.72 11.09 -16.71
CA LYS A 39 2.36 11.77 -15.47
C LYS A 39 3.65 12.34 -14.94
N GLN A 40 3.86 13.65 -14.98
CA GLN A 40 4.98 14.35 -14.34
C GLN A 40 5.11 13.90 -12.87
N ALA A 41 5.49 12.64 -12.68
CA ALA A 41 5.98 12.14 -11.43
C ALA A 41 7.20 13.00 -11.10
N ASN A 42 7.32 13.46 -9.89
CA ASN A 42 8.43 14.29 -9.48
C ASN A 42 9.72 13.50 -9.67
N GLU A 43 10.46 13.78 -10.75
CA GLU A 43 11.65 13.01 -11.14
C GLU A 43 12.65 12.91 -9.98
N ILE A 44 12.83 14.01 -9.24
CA ILE A 44 13.75 14.06 -8.10
C ILE A 44 13.33 13.06 -7.00
N GLN A 45 12.04 12.93 -6.72
CA GLN A 45 11.54 11.94 -5.75
C GLN A 45 11.67 10.50 -6.28
N LYS A 46 11.54 10.31 -7.59
CA LYS A 46 11.75 9.01 -8.23
C LYS A 46 13.22 8.57 -8.13
N GLU A 47 14.16 9.48 -8.38
CA GLU A 47 15.59 9.22 -8.22
C GLU A 47 15.95 8.80 -6.79
N GLU A 48 15.36 9.46 -5.79
CA GLU A 48 15.52 9.10 -4.38
C GLU A 48 15.04 7.66 -4.08
N HIS A 49 13.92 7.24 -4.69
CA HIS A 49 13.43 5.87 -4.55
C HIS A 49 14.34 4.85 -5.23
N VAL A 50 14.83 5.15 -6.42
CA VAL A 50 15.80 4.29 -7.13
C VAL A 50 17.06 4.15 -6.29
N HIS A 51 17.62 5.26 -5.79
CA HIS A 51 18.79 5.24 -4.92
C HIS A 51 18.58 4.40 -3.66
N PHE A 52 17.41 4.51 -3.01
CA PHE A 52 17.06 3.69 -1.87
C PHE A 52 17.05 2.19 -2.22
N VAL A 53 16.38 1.81 -3.31
CA VAL A 53 16.30 0.41 -3.76
C VAL A 53 17.69 -0.13 -4.07
N ASP A 54 18.50 0.62 -4.81
CA ASP A 54 19.87 0.21 -5.18
C ASP A 54 20.79 0.05 -3.96
N THR A 55 20.58 0.86 -2.91
CA THR A 55 21.38 0.81 -1.69
C THR A 55 20.97 -0.31 -0.75
N VAL A 56 19.66 -0.50 -0.56
CA VAL A 56 19.11 -1.41 0.46
C VAL A 56 18.87 -2.81 -0.09
N ILE A 57 18.60 -2.92 -1.40
CA ILE A 57 18.36 -4.20 -2.08
C ILE A 57 19.44 -4.40 -3.18
N PRO A 58 20.68 -4.69 -2.81
CA PRO A 58 21.76 -4.80 -3.80
C PRO A 58 21.63 -6.02 -4.72
N ASN A 59 20.87 -7.05 -4.32
CA ASN A 59 20.66 -8.25 -5.10
C ASN A 59 19.39 -8.12 -5.94
N GLN A 60 19.52 -7.59 -7.16
CA GLN A 60 18.43 -7.29 -8.07
C GLN A 60 18.65 -7.98 -9.43
N SER A 61 17.56 -8.33 -10.10
CA SER A 61 17.62 -8.77 -11.49
C SER A 61 17.85 -7.56 -12.43
N PHE A 62 18.14 -7.86 -13.69
CA PHE A 62 17.89 -6.88 -14.76
C PHE A 62 16.39 -6.53 -14.81
N ARG A 63 16.03 -5.40 -15.46
CA ARG A 63 14.63 -4.98 -15.61
C ARG A 63 13.86 -5.97 -16.47
N CYS A 64 12.75 -6.45 -15.93
CA CYS A 64 11.81 -7.34 -16.57
C CYS A 64 10.54 -6.57 -16.96
N PHE A 65 10.11 -6.66 -18.20
CA PHE A 65 8.91 -5.96 -18.70
C PHE A 65 7.74 -6.92 -19.00
N ASN A 66 8.01 -8.21 -19.08
CA ASN A 66 7.04 -9.25 -19.44
C ASN A 66 7.47 -10.61 -18.87
N ALA A 67 6.63 -11.63 -19.09
CA ALA A 67 6.89 -12.99 -18.62
C ALA A 67 8.15 -13.64 -19.20
N ASN A 68 8.54 -13.31 -20.44
CA ASN A 68 9.75 -13.85 -21.04
C ASN A 68 11.00 -13.34 -20.32
N ASP A 69 11.01 -12.05 -19.93
CA ASP A 69 12.10 -11.48 -19.15
C ASP A 69 12.19 -12.12 -17.76
N ILE A 70 11.04 -12.35 -17.09
CA ILE A 70 11.01 -13.06 -15.81
C ILE A 70 11.54 -14.48 -15.96
N ASN A 71 11.12 -15.21 -17.00
CA ASN A 71 11.63 -16.56 -17.26
C ASN A 71 13.11 -16.58 -17.57
N ARG A 72 13.63 -15.57 -18.26
CA ARG A 72 15.08 -15.38 -18.46
C ARG A 72 15.79 -15.15 -17.14
N ALA A 73 15.24 -14.29 -16.25
CA ALA A 73 15.80 -14.07 -14.92
C ALA A 73 15.81 -15.35 -14.07
N ILE A 74 14.72 -16.15 -14.10
CA ILE A 74 14.67 -17.45 -13.43
C ILE A 74 15.86 -18.33 -13.83
N ASN A 75 16.14 -18.44 -15.13
CA ASN A 75 17.22 -19.28 -15.64
C ASN A 75 18.61 -18.70 -15.38
N GLU A 76 18.79 -17.38 -15.60
CA GLU A 76 20.09 -16.70 -15.48
C GLU A 76 20.58 -16.65 -14.02
N TYR A 77 19.65 -16.43 -13.07
CA TYR A 77 19.98 -16.40 -11.64
C TYR A 77 19.73 -17.74 -10.92
N ASN A 78 19.34 -18.81 -11.63
CA ASN A 78 19.05 -20.13 -11.08
C ASN A 78 18.09 -20.06 -9.89
N LEU A 79 16.93 -19.42 -10.09
CA LEU A 79 15.95 -19.27 -9.02
C LEU A 79 15.19 -20.59 -8.76
N ASP A 80 15.05 -20.97 -7.49
CA ASP A 80 14.32 -22.15 -7.06
C ASP A 80 12.81 -21.91 -6.94
N ALA A 81 12.43 -20.69 -6.56
CA ALA A 81 11.04 -20.31 -6.34
C ALA A 81 10.80 -18.81 -6.55
N ILE A 82 9.54 -18.40 -6.67
CA ILE A 82 9.11 -17.00 -6.75
C ILE A 82 8.05 -16.72 -5.69
N ILE A 83 8.22 -15.63 -4.95
CA ILE A 83 7.21 -15.04 -4.09
C ILE A 83 6.65 -13.79 -4.74
N ILE A 84 5.34 -13.75 -4.97
CA ILE A 84 4.61 -12.61 -5.54
C ILE A 84 3.92 -11.87 -4.40
N GLY A 85 4.20 -10.62 -4.23
CA GLY A 85 3.56 -9.80 -3.17
C GLY A 85 4.43 -8.60 -2.81
N SER A 86 4.01 -7.81 -1.85
CA SER A 86 2.67 -7.80 -1.25
C SER A 86 1.95 -6.55 -1.69
N ASP A 87 1.34 -6.25 -2.59
CA ASP A 87 0.56 -5.03 -2.87
C ASP A 87 -0.72 -5.38 -3.64
N ALA A 88 -1.35 -4.41 -4.22
CA ALA A 88 -2.52 -4.56 -5.06
C ALA A 88 -2.15 -5.25 -6.41
N VAL A 89 -1.52 -6.42 -6.34
CA VAL A 89 -1.01 -7.17 -7.50
C VAL A 89 -2.04 -8.13 -8.09
N LEU A 90 -3.08 -8.49 -7.33
CA LEU A 90 -4.12 -9.42 -7.77
C LEU A 90 -5.35 -8.67 -8.35
N GLN A 91 -5.11 -7.55 -9.05
CA GLN A 91 -6.19 -6.73 -9.58
C GLN A 91 -6.74 -7.25 -10.90
N HIS A 92 -8.06 -7.09 -11.07
CA HIS A 92 -8.73 -7.11 -12.36
C HIS A 92 -9.96 -6.21 -12.33
N HIS A 93 -10.04 -5.24 -13.23
CA HIS A 93 -11.18 -4.35 -13.37
C HIS A 93 -11.93 -4.64 -14.67
N PRO A 94 -13.09 -5.32 -14.61
CA PRO A 94 -13.87 -5.65 -15.81
C PRO A 94 -14.39 -4.37 -16.50
N ILE A 95 -14.65 -4.45 -17.80
CA ILE A 95 -15.08 -3.28 -18.60
C ILE A 95 -16.29 -2.59 -17.96
N ARG A 96 -17.24 -3.36 -17.43
CA ARG A 96 -18.44 -2.81 -16.75
C ARG A 96 -18.09 -1.89 -15.59
N ALA A 97 -17.11 -2.26 -14.77
CA ALA A 97 -16.64 -1.46 -13.64
C ALA A 97 -15.86 -0.20 -14.06
N ARG A 98 -15.30 -0.20 -15.29
CA ARG A 98 -14.52 0.89 -15.85
C ARG A 98 -15.35 1.92 -16.63
N ILE A 99 -16.65 1.66 -16.82
CA ILE A 99 -17.56 2.63 -17.43
C ILE A 99 -17.89 3.71 -16.38
N LYS A 100 -17.49 4.93 -16.65
CA LYS A 100 -17.70 6.08 -15.75
C LYS A 100 -18.43 7.21 -16.48
N LYS A 101 -19.19 7.99 -15.72
CA LYS A 101 -19.82 9.22 -16.23
C LYS A 101 -18.76 10.26 -16.56
N GLY A 102 -18.79 10.80 -17.78
CA GLY A 102 -17.88 11.85 -18.22
C GLY A 102 -18.36 13.25 -17.84
N LYS A 103 -17.42 14.19 -17.64
CA LYS A 103 -17.77 15.62 -17.47
C LYS A 103 -18.26 16.27 -18.76
N ARG A 104 -17.67 15.89 -19.92
CA ARG A 104 -17.95 16.45 -21.26
C ARG A 104 -18.55 15.43 -22.22
N LYS A 105 -18.59 14.15 -21.85
CA LYS A 105 -19.16 13.03 -22.62
C LYS A 105 -20.14 12.29 -21.74
N PRO A 106 -21.19 11.64 -22.30
CA PRO A 106 -22.17 10.89 -21.49
C PRO A 106 -21.48 9.84 -20.61
N PHE A 107 -20.51 9.13 -21.17
CA PHE A 107 -19.69 8.14 -20.44
C PHE A 107 -18.32 8.01 -21.12
N TYR A 108 -17.38 7.40 -20.38
CA TYR A 108 -16.08 6.96 -20.91
C TYR A 108 -15.67 5.65 -20.23
N ILE A 109 -14.79 4.89 -20.92
CA ILE A 109 -14.18 3.69 -20.35
C ILE A 109 -12.81 4.08 -19.80
N GLU A 110 -12.62 3.89 -18.51
CA GLU A 110 -11.34 4.14 -17.85
C GLU A 110 -10.27 3.19 -18.39
N LYS A 111 -9.14 3.74 -18.84
CA LYS A 111 -7.98 2.96 -19.28
C LYS A 111 -7.19 2.48 -18.08
N MET A 112 -6.88 1.20 -18.04
CA MET A 112 -6.03 0.58 -17.03
C MET A 112 -4.73 0.11 -17.64
N VAL A 113 -3.66 0.12 -16.86
CA VAL A 113 -2.39 -0.51 -17.23
C VAL A 113 -2.53 -2.03 -17.16
N SER A 114 -1.69 -2.75 -17.91
CA SER A 114 -1.77 -4.22 -18.01
C SER A 114 -1.65 -4.93 -16.67
N GLU A 115 -0.87 -4.41 -15.75
CA GLU A 115 -0.71 -4.93 -14.38
C GLU A 115 -2.00 -4.95 -13.56
N ARG A 116 -2.99 -4.12 -13.93
CA ARG A 116 -4.32 -4.06 -13.28
C ARG A 116 -5.39 -4.85 -14.00
N ILE A 117 -5.01 -5.68 -14.99
CA ILE A 117 -5.94 -6.48 -15.79
C ILE A 117 -5.36 -7.88 -15.95
N PHE A 118 -6.12 -8.91 -15.60
CA PHE A 118 -5.77 -10.29 -15.93
C PHE A 118 -5.90 -10.55 -17.44
N PRO A 119 -4.96 -11.31 -18.09
CA PRO A 119 -3.79 -11.96 -17.51
C PRO A 119 -2.57 -11.04 -17.43
N ASN A 120 -1.76 -11.19 -16.40
CA ASN A 120 -0.45 -10.54 -16.25
C ASN A 120 0.50 -11.37 -15.36
N CYS A 121 1.75 -10.94 -15.23
CA CYS A 121 2.78 -11.68 -14.50
C CYS A 121 2.52 -11.79 -12.99
N PHE A 122 1.84 -10.81 -12.40
CA PHE A 122 1.48 -10.88 -10.97
C PHE A 122 0.46 -11.99 -10.64
N TRP A 123 -0.31 -12.43 -11.64
CA TRP A 123 -1.14 -13.61 -11.51
C TRP A 123 -0.36 -14.91 -11.78
N GLY A 124 0.94 -14.84 -12.08
CA GLY A 124 1.76 -15.98 -12.49
C GLY A 124 1.55 -16.39 -13.94
N CYS A 125 0.86 -15.55 -14.76
CA CYS A 125 0.60 -15.86 -16.16
C CYS A 125 1.87 -15.79 -16.99
N GLY A 126 2.14 -16.82 -17.81
CA GLY A 126 3.32 -16.91 -18.68
C GLY A 126 4.62 -17.25 -17.96
N ILE A 127 4.63 -17.39 -16.64
CA ILE A 127 5.77 -17.84 -15.86
C ILE A 127 5.89 -19.37 -16.00
N SER A 128 7.13 -19.86 -16.10
CA SER A 128 7.45 -21.28 -16.25
C SER A 128 6.72 -22.17 -15.25
N GLU A 129 6.19 -23.30 -15.72
CA GLU A 129 5.53 -24.29 -14.83
C GLU A 129 6.52 -25.06 -13.95
N LYS A 130 7.81 -24.99 -14.27
CA LYS A 130 8.87 -25.67 -13.50
C LYS A 130 9.22 -24.97 -12.20
N ILE A 131 8.87 -23.66 -12.08
CA ILE A 131 9.19 -22.86 -10.88
C ILE A 131 8.04 -22.92 -9.87
N SER A 132 8.37 -23.14 -8.61
CA SER A 132 7.41 -23.05 -7.52
C SER A 132 7.04 -21.58 -7.26
N MET A 133 5.75 -21.29 -7.05
CA MET A 133 5.27 -19.92 -6.81
C MET A 133 4.40 -19.85 -5.58
N ALA A 134 4.51 -18.76 -4.83
CA ALA A 134 3.61 -18.42 -3.74
C ALA A 134 3.16 -16.96 -3.83
N MET A 135 2.02 -16.65 -3.23
CA MET A 135 1.51 -15.28 -3.08
C MET A 135 1.50 -14.89 -1.61
N MET A 136 2.10 -13.73 -1.31
CA MET A 136 2.28 -13.20 0.04
C MET A 136 1.47 -11.92 0.24
N SER A 137 0.46 -11.96 1.12
CA SER A 137 -0.35 -10.80 1.51
C SER A 137 -0.80 -9.95 0.31
N VAL A 138 -1.20 -10.60 -0.79
CA VAL A 138 -1.62 -9.91 -2.01
C VAL A 138 -3.00 -9.27 -1.83
N SER A 139 -3.25 -8.17 -2.56
CA SER A 139 -4.55 -7.51 -2.56
C SER A 139 -5.08 -7.36 -3.99
N SER A 140 -6.39 -7.50 -4.14
CA SER A 140 -7.10 -7.17 -5.36
C SER A 140 -7.55 -5.70 -5.39
N GLN A 141 -7.18 -4.95 -4.35
CA GLN A 141 -7.71 -3.61 -4.12
C GLN A 141 -9.25 -3.62 -4.08
N ASN A 142 -9.88 -2.86 -4.94
CA ASN A 142 -11.33 -2.78 -5.10
C ASN A 142 -11.80 -3.44 -6.41
N SER A 143 -11.17 -4.55 -6.82
CA SER A 143 -11.62 -5.31 -8.01
C SER A 143 -13.06 -5.79 -7.83
N GLU A 144 -13.92 -5.46 -8.79
CA GLU A 144 -15.34 -5.78 -8.72
C GLU A 144 -15.59 -7.23 -9.21
N TYR A 145 -15.12 -8.20 -8.44
CA TYR A 145 -15.15 -9.62 -8.79
C TYR A 145 -16.57 -10.18 -9.02
N LYS A 146 -17.58 -9.55 -8.45
CA LYS A 146 -19.00 -9.91 -8.66
C LYS A 146 -19.43 -9.80 -10.13
N TYR A 147 -18.66 -9.08 -10.96
CA TYR A 147 -18.90 -8.93 -12.40
C TYR A 147 -18.00 -9.81 -13.26
N PHE A 148 -17.25 -10.73 -12.68
CA PHE A 148 -16.40 -11.62 -13.46
C PHE A 148 -17.24 -12.70 -14.16
N GLY A 149 -17.04 -12.84 -15.48
CA GLY A 149 -17.72 -13.88 -16.26
C GLY A 149 -17.11 -15.27 -16.02
N LYS A 150 -17.91 -16.33 -16.14
CA LYS A 150 -17.51 -17.73 -15.88
C LYS A 150 -16.21 -18.15 -16.59
N LYS A 151 -16.04 -17.77 -17.88
CA LYS A 151 -14.82 -18.08 -18.64
C LYS A 151 -13.57 -17.43 -18.07
N LEU A 152 -13.71 -16.18 -17.60
CA LEU A 152 -12.62 -15.44 -16.96
C LEU A 152 -12.26 -16.06 -15.61
N SER A 153 -13.27 -16.27 -14.75
CA SER A 153 -13.06 -16.90 -13.42
C SER A 153 -12.40 -18.26 -13.53
N ARG A 154 -12.78 -19.10 -14.52
CA ARG A 154 -12.13 -20.39 -14.75
C ARG A 154 -10.64 -20.22 -15.05
N LYS A 155 -10.25 -19.32 -15.95
CA LYS A 155 -8.85 -19.05 -16.28
C LYS A 155 -8.07 -18.54 -15.07
N MET A 156 -8.65 -17.64 -14.28
CA MET A 156 -8.06 -17.14 -13.04
C MET A 156 -7.87 -18.27 -12.03
N SER A 157 -8.89 -19.13 -11.86
CA SER A 157 -8.82 -20.31 -10.98
C SER A 157 -7.71 -21.27 -11.37
N GLU A 158 -7.58 -21.57 -12.67
CA GLU A 158 -6.50 -22.42 -13.20
C GLU A 158 -5.12 -21.84 -12.86
N THR A 159 -4.96 -20.52 -12.97
CA THR A 159 -3.70 -19.83 -12.63
C THR A 159 -3.42 -19.86 -11.13
N LEU A 160 -4.43 -19.55 -10.28
CA LEU A 160 -4.29 -19.59 -8.83
C LEU A 160 -3.97 -21.00 -8.30
N SER A 161 -4.48 -22.05 -8.96
CA SER A 161 -4.21 -23.45 -8.59
C SER A 161 -2.75 -23.86 -8.77
N ARG A 162 -1.94 -23.07 -9.48
CA ARG A 162 -0.49 -23.31 -9.62
C ARG A 162 0.31 -22.81 -8.42
N MET A 163 -0.28 -21.97 -7.58
CA MET A 163 0.40 -21.41 -6.41
C MET A 163 0.48 -22.45 -5.30
N LYS A 164 1.66 -22.65 -4.75
CA LYS A 164 1.88 -23.55 -3.60
C LYS A 164 1.30 -23.00 -2.31
N TYR A 165 1.25 -21.68 -2.19
CA TYR A 165 0.65 -20.95 -1.07
C TYR A 165 0.04 -19.65 -1.57
N ILE A 166 -1.10 -19.26 -1.00
CA ILE A 166 -1.72 -17.96 -1.26
C ILE A 166 -2.14 -17.38 0.08
N SER A 167 -1.68 -16.20 0.40
CA SER A 167 -2.25 -15.35 1.43
C SER A 167 -2.66 -13.99 0.89
N VAL A 168 -3.66 -13.39 1.50
CA VAL A 168 -4.23 -12.12 1.06
C VAL A 168 -4.26 -11.11 2.20
N ARG A 169 -4.26 -9.82 1.86
CA ARG A 169 -4.16 -8.74 2.84
C ARG A 169 -5.51 -8.26 3.41
N ASP A 170 -6.61 -8.60 2.76
CA ASP A 170 -7.93 -8.10 3.11
C ASP A 170 -9.03 -9.12 2.78
N SER A 171 -10.17 -8.97 3.46
CA SER A 171 -11.32 -9.86 3.29
C SER A 171 -11.94 -9.79 1.90
N TRP A 172 -11.94 -8.61 1.26
CA TRP A 172 -12.45 -8.44 -0.11
C TRP A 172 -11.68 -9.32 -1.11
N THR A 173 -10.35 -9.32 -1.00
CA THR A 173 -9.49 -10.17 -1.84
C THR A 173 -9.68 -11.64 -1.54
N ARG A 174 -9.87 -12.02 -0.25
CA ARG A 174 -10.20 -13.39 0.13
C ARG A 174 -11.49 -13.85 -0.53
N ASP A 175 -12.55 -13.06 -0.41
CA ASP A 175 -13.85 -13.37 -0.99
C ASP A 175 -13.79 -13.46 -2.51
N MET A 176 -12.97 -12.62 -3.16
CA MET A 176 -12.69 -12.73 -4.59
C MET A 176 -12.05 -14.08 -4.95
N VAL A 177 -11.00 -14.50 -4.25
CA VAL A 177 -10.32 -15.78 -4.51
C VAL A 177 -11.27 -16.96 -4.29
N VAL A 178 -12.01 -16.96 -3.18
CA VAL A 178 -13.03 -17.98 -2.86
C VAL A 178 -14.07 -18.07 -3.98
N SER A 179 -14.62 -16.94 -4.41
CA SER A 179 -15.60 -16.87 -5.50
C SER A 179 -15.06 -17.38 -6.83
N ILE A 180 -13.85 -16.97 -7.22
CA ILE A 180 -13.20 -17.37 -8.48
C ILE A 180 -12.93 -18.88 -8.50
N THR A 181 -12.53 -19.44 -7.36
CA THR A 181 -12.10 -20.85 -7.26
C THR A 181 -13.22 -21.79 -6.83
N HIS A 182 -14.44 -21.27 -6.61
CA HIS A 182 -15.59 -22.02 -6.12
C HIS A 182 -15.24 -22.81 -4.85
N ASP A 183 -14.78 -22.09 -3.83
CA ASP A 183 -14.38 -22.59 -2.50
C ASP A 183 -13.20 -23.58 -2.48
N LYS A 184 -12.53 -23.83 -3.62
CA LYS A 184 -11.37 -24.75 -3.66
C LYS A 184 -10.13 -24.15 -2.98
N ILE A 185 -10.00 -22.82 -2.99
CA ILE A 185 -8.91 -22.09 -2.35
C ILE A 185 -9.52 -21.06 -1.41
N ILE A 186 -9.25 -21.22 -0.12
CA ILE A 186 -9.66 -20.30 0.94
C ILE A 186 -8.40 -19.71 1.57
N PRO A 187 -7.87 -18.60 1.03
CA PRO A 187 -6.60 -18.07 1.52
C PRO A 187 -6.76 -17.44 2.90
N PRO A 188 -5.76 -17.56 3.79
CA PRO A 188 -5.72 -16.79 5.02
C PRO A 188 -5.60 -15.29 4.73
N VAL A 189 -6.23 -14.46 5.55
CA VAL A 189 -5.99 -13.02 5.59
C VAL A 189 -4.79 -12.80 6.49
N THR A 190 -3.74 -12.18 5.96
CA THR A 190 -2.45 -12.02 6.64
C THR A 190 -2.01 -10.56 6.65
N PRO A 191 -1.17 -10.15 7.60
CA PRO A 191 -0.73 -8.78 7.72
C PRO A 191 0.04 -8.26 6.50
N ASP A 192 0.01 -6.94 6.33
CA ASP A 192 0.93 -6.26 5.42
C ASP A 192 2.38 -6.40 5.95
N PRO A 193 3.38 -6.69 5.10
CA PRO A 193 4.77 -6.84 5.52
C PRO A 193 5.35 -5.66 6.30
N VAL A 194 4.82 -4.46 6.11
CA VAL A 194 5.25 -3.27 6.87
C VAL A 194 5.12 -3.47 8.38
N PHE A 195 4.24 -4.37 8.86
CA PHE A 195 4.16 -4.72 10.28
C PHE A 195 5.38 -5.49 10.81
N ALA A 196 6.28 -5.96 9.96
CA ALA A 196 7.55 -6.54 10.38
C ALA A 196 8.75 -5.60 10.13
N PHE A 197 8.52 -4.38 9.63
CA PHE A 197 9.58 -3.47 9.24
C PHE A 197 10.51 -3.11 10.41
N ASN A 198 9.97 -2.85 11.60
CA ASN A 198 10.80 -2.49 12.76
C ASN A 198 11.77 -3.61 13.17
N GLU A 199 11.36 -4.87 13.07
CA GLU A 199 12.21 -6.02 13.40
C GLU A 199 13.29 -6.27 12.33
N ASN A 200 12.91 -6.14 11.07
CA ASN A 200 13.78 -6.51 9.96
C ASN A 200 14.70 -5.38 9.47
N ALA A 201 14.22 -4.14 9.49
CA ALA A 201 14.89 -2.97 8.93
C ALA A 201 14.83 -1.71 9.81
N GLY A 202 14.24 -1.79 11.01
CA GLY A 202 14.07 -0.64 11.90
C GLY A 202 15.37 0.04 12.31
N PHE A 203 16.48 -0.69 12.32
CA PHE A 203 17.82 -0.16 12.61
C PHE A 203 18.34 0.81 11.51
N LEU A 204 17.75 0.80 10.32
CA LEU A 204 18.08 1.73 9.24
C LEU A 204 17.35 3.08 9.40
N VAL A 205 16.31 3.14 10.23
CA VAL A 205 15.52 4.37 10.41
C VAL A 205 16.32 5.38 11.23
N PRO A 206 16.49 6.63 10.75
CA PRO A 206 17.17 7.66 11.52
C PRO A 206 16.50 7.90 12.87
N SER A 207 17.28 8.29 13.87
CA SER A 207 16.76 8.62 15.21
C SER A 207 15.81 9.82 15.18
N GLU A 208 14.92 9.90 16.15
CA GLU A 208 14.01 11.04 16.33
C GLU A 208 14.77 12.36 16.38
N GLU A 209 15.85 12.42 17.16
CA GLU A 209 16.68 13.61 17.31
C GLU A 209 17.27 14.09 15.97
N SER A 210 17.81 13.14 15.19
CA SER A 210 18.37 13.41 13.85
C SER A 210 17.30 13.99 12.91
N LEU A 211 16.09 13.41 12.89
CA LEU A 211 14.99 13.91 12.05
C LEU A 211 14.48 15.27 12.52
N ARG A 212 14.34 15.47 13.84
CA ARG A 212 13.95 16.76 14.40
C ARG A 212 14.90 17.87 14.01
N LYS A 213 16.19 17.62 14.11
CA LYS A 213 17.24 18.59 13.70
C LYS A 213 17.22 18.82 12.20
N LYS A 214 17.14 17.74 11.39
CA LYS A 214 17.17 17.83 9.92
C LYS A 214 16.01 18.62 9.35
N TYR A 215 14.80 18.43 9.88
CA TYR A 215 13.58 19.05 9.37
C TYR A 215 13.06 20.21 10.22
N ASN A 216 13.83 20.64 11.22
CA ASN A 216 13.43 21.71 12.16
C ASN A 216 12.01 21.50 12.72
N LEU A 217 11.74 20.28 13.23
CA LEU A 217 10.40 19.89 13.66
C LEU A 217 10.04 20.51 15.01
N PRO A 218 8.80 20.97 15.20
CA PRO A 218 8.29 21.37 16.51
C PRO A 218 8.19 20.15 17.45
N GLN A 219 8.12 20.40 18.75
CA GLN A 219 8.10 19.34 19.76
C GLN A 219 6.92 18.37 19.56
N LYS A 220 5.72 18.88 19.27
CA LYS A 220 4.55 18.10 18.93
C LYS A 220 4.10 18.46 17.50
N TYR A 221 4.04 17.49 16.62
CA TYR A 221 3.64 17.73 15.24
C TYR A 221 2.69 16.67 14.71
N VAL A 222 1.79 17.14 13.84
CA VAL A 222 0.82 16.32 13.13
C VAL A 222 1.13 16.38 11.63
N LEU A 223 1.35 15.25 11.01
CA LEU A 223 1.57 15.15 9.57
C LEU A 223 0.22 15.13 8.84
N ILE A 224 0.02 16.05 7.91
CA ILE A 224 -1.15 16.10 7.04
C ILE A 224 -0.73 15.74 5.63
N SER A 225 -1.31 14.68 5.04
CA SER A 225 -0.94 14.18 3.71
C SER A 225 -2.17 13.87 2.86
N LEU A 226 -2.33 14.55 1.73
CA LEU A 226 -3.50 14.46 0.86
C LEU A 226 -3.10 14.04 -0.55
N LEU A 227 -3.84 13.10 -1.14
CA LEU A 227 -3.62 12.64 -2.52
C LEU A 227 -4.02 13.70 -3.55
N HIS A 228 -5.07 14.44 -3.26
CA HIS A 228 -5.60 15.55 -4.05
C HIS A 228 -5.92 16.71 -3.12
N GLN A 229 -6.58 17.75 -3.62
CA GLN A 229 -7.08 18.84 -2.79
C GLN A 229 -8.40 18.40 -2.10
N ASP A 230 -8.35 17.35 -1.29
CA ASP A 230 -9.50 16.69 -0.68
C ASP A 230 -10.13 17.51 0.45
N LEU A 231 -9.32 18.35 1.08
CA LEU A 231 -9.75 19.32 2.06
C LEU A 231 -9.65 20.73 1.49
N THR A 232 -10.62 21.57 1.85
CA THR A 232 -10.56 23.02 1.59
C THR A 232 -9.53 23.68 2.48
N ILE A 233 -9.06 24.86 2.10
CA ILE A 233 -8.17 25.68 2.94
C ILE A 233 -8.83 25.98 4.30
N GLN A 234 -10.14 26.26 4.30
CA GLN A 234 -10.90 26.49 5.53
C GLN A 234 -10.89 25.28 6.46
N GLN A 235 -11.16 24.07 5.95
CA GLN A 235 -11.11 22.82 6.76
C GLN A 235 -9.71 22.58 7.35
N MET A 236 -8.66 22.88 6.59
CA MET A 236 -7.28 22.77 7.07
C MET A 236 -6.95 23.81 8.13
N GLU A 237 -7.47 25.05 8.02
CA GLU A 237 -7.33 26.08 9.08
C GLU A 237 -8.10 25.69 10.35
N GLU A 238 -9.26 25.05 10.20
CA GLU A 238 -10.02 24.53 11.35
C GLU A 238 -9.24 23.40 12.04
N LEU A 239 -8.68 22.43 11.29
CA LEU A 239 -7.81 21.39 11.83
C LEU A 239 -6.61 22.00 12.59
N LYS A 240 -5.94 22.96 11.99
CA LYS A 240 -4.79 23.66 12.60
C LYS A 240 -5.18 24.32 13.92
N LYS A 241 -6.34 25.00 13.98
CA LYS A 241 -6.84 25.65 15.21
C LYS A 241 -7.19 24.62 16.28
N GLU A 242 -7.84 23.51 15.91
CA GLU A 242 -8.20 22.45 16.86
C GLU A 242 -6.95 21.74 17.42
N PHE A 243 -5.97 21.39 16.59
CA PHE A 243 -4.69 20.81 17.05
C PHE A 243 -3.86 21.77 17.90
N ALA A 244 -3.90 23.07 17.62
CA ALA A 244 -3.18 24.07 18.39
C ALA A 244 -3.63 24.16 19.87
N LYS A 245 -4.86 23.77 20.18
CA LYS A 245 -5.35 23.67 21.59
C LYS A 245 -4.58 22.62 22.41
N TYR A 246 -3.88 21.70 21.76
CA TYR A 246 -3.06 20.65 22.36
C TYR A 246 -1.56 20.87 22.10
N GLU A 247 -1.17 22.08 21.69
CA GLU A 247 0.23 22.45 21.36
C GLU A 247 0.80 21.62 20.18
N MET A 248 -0.07 21.12 19.28
CA MET A 248 0.33 20.35 18.11
C MET A 248 0.36 21.24 16.87
N HIS A 249 1.44 21.17 16.10
CA HIS A 249 1.63 21.92 14.88
C HIS A 249 1.36 21.06 13.65
N CYS A 250 0.46 21.50 12.77
CA CYS A 250 0.22 20.82 11.49
C CYS A 250 1.38 21.07 10.53
N ILE A 251 1.88 20.00 9.92
CA ILE A 251 2.94 20.00 8.92
C ILE A 251 2.39 19.40 7.63
N ALA A 252 2.53 20.09 6.51
CA ALA A 252 2.24 19.50 5.21
C ALA A 252 3.28 18.42 4.89
N PHE A 253 2.78 17.21 4.61
CA PHE A 253 3.61 16.04 4.38
C PHE A 253 3.38 15.50 2.98
N PRO A 254 4.43 15.38 2.13
CA PRO A 254 4.25 14.94 0.77
C PRO A 254 3.79 13.47 0.72
N MET A 255 2.97 13.17 -0.26
CA MET A 255 2.67 11.78 -0.60
C MET A 255 3.97 11.07 -1.00
N PRO A 256 4.04 9.75 -0.83
CA PRO A 256 5.23 8.98 -1.15
C PRO A 256 5.84 9.25 -2.53
N VAL A 257 5.02 9.50 -3.55
CA VAL A 257 5.46 9.81 -4.92
C VAL A 257 5.81 11.28 -5.15
N GLY A 258 5.93 12.08 -4.07
CA GLY A 258 6.26 13.49 -4.15
C GLY A 258 5.07 14.41 -4.49
N ILE A 259 3.85 13.90 -4.46
CA ILE A 259 2.65 14.74 -4.66
C ILE A 259 2.48 15.66 -3.44
N ARG A 260 2.27 16.95 -3.72
CA ARG A 260 2.03 18.02 -2.75
C ARG A 260 0.64 18.61 -2.96
N PHE A 261 0.11 19.23 -1.94
CA PHE A 261 -1.19 19.91 -1.95
C PHE A 261 -1.07 21.35 -1.43
N LYS A 262 -2.04 22.21 -1.75
CA LYS A 262 -2.08 23.59 -1.24
C LYS A 262 -2.56 23.57 0.22
N HIS A 263 -1.85 24.26 1.10
CA HIS A 263 -2.13 24.26 2.54
C HIS A 263 -1.82 25.62 3.22
N PRO A 264 -2.43 25.89 4.39
CA PRO A 264 -2.20 27.10 5.17
C PRO A 264 -1.19 26.92 6.33
N PHE A 265 -0.45 25.80 6.37
CA PHE A 265 0.44 25.46 7.48
C PHE A 265 1.76 26.22 7.36
N ALA A 266 2.35 26.56 8.52
CA ALA A 266 3.66 27.22 8.60
C ALA A 266 4.82 26.27 8.29
N TYR A 267 4.61 24.94 8.44
CA TYR A 267 5.62 23.93 8.24
C TYR A 267 5.26 23.02 7.07
N GLU A 268 6.26 22.63 6.31
CA GLU A 268 6.15 21.70 5.20
C GLU A 268 7.40 20.83 5.10
N ILE A 269 7.22 19.54 4.86
CA ILE A 269 8.33 18.65 4.50
C ILE A 269 8.54 18.72 2.98
N GLY A 270 9.73 19.11 2.57
CA GLY A 270 10.13 19.21 1.17
C GLY A 270 10.41 17.85 0.54
N ILE A 271 10.60 17.88 -0.78
CA ILE A 271 11.07 16.73 -1.59
C ILE A 271 12.41 17.12 -2.23
N PRO A 272 13.32 16.13 -2.50
CA PRO A 272 13.13 14.71 -2.29
C PRO A 272 13.09 14.32 -0.80
N LEU A 273 12.22 13.38 -0.47
CA LEU A 273 12.11 12.86 0.89
C LEU A 273 12.61 11.40 0.89
N PRO A 274 13.75 11.12 1.56
CA PRO A 274 14.27 9.76 1.69
C PRO A 274 13.27 8.81 2.35
N VAL A 275 13.17 7.59 1.84
CA VAL A 275 12.19 6.58 2.26
C VAL A 275 12.25 6.29 3.76
N LEU A 276 13.46 6.16 4.31
CA LEU A 276 13.66 5.91 5.75
C LEU A 276 13.31 7.13 6.61
N ASN A 277 13.52 8.34 6.09
CA ASN A 277 13.10 9.57 6.77
C ASN A 277 11.57 9.68 6.76
N TRP A 278 10.94 9.35 5.63
CA TRP A 278 9.49 9.31 5.50
C TRP A 278 8.87 8.37 6.56
N TYR A 279 9.43 7.16 6.72
CA TYR A 279 9.02 6.21 7.74
C TYR A 279 9.20 6.77 9.16
N GLY A 280 10.40 7.29 9.47
CA GLY A 280 10.74 7.83 10.78
C GLY A 280 9.91 9.06 11.15
N LEU A 281 9.61 9.94 10.19
CA LEU A 281 8.75 11.11 10.42
C LEU A 281 7.35 10.70 10.87
N ILE A 282 6.78 9.62 10.31
CA ILE A 282 5.48 9.09 10.73
C ILE A 282 5.61 8.38 12.09
N LYS A 283 6.65 7.57 12.26
CA LYS A 283 6.91 6.84 13.51
C LYS A 283 6.94 7.74 14.74
N TYR A 284 7.60 8.91 14.62
CA TYR A 284 7.81 9.83 15.73
C TYR A 284 6.82 11.01 15.75
N ALA A 285 5.84 11.04 14.85
CA ALA A 285 4.81 12.06 14.86
C ALA A 285 3.89 11.95 16.09
N SER A 286 3.34 13.09 16.51
CA SER A 286 2.25 13.11 17.50
C SER A 286 0.97 12.52 16.90
N ALA A 287 0.75 12.72 15.59
CA ALA A 287 -0.33 12.08 14.84
C ALA A 287 -0.08 12.16 13.31
N TYR A 288 -0.82 11.33 12.58
CA TYR A 288 -0.93 11.36 11.13
C TYR A 288 -2.40 11.51 10.70
N VAL A 289 -2.68 12.40 9.76
CA VAL A 289 -4.00 12.55 9.12
C VAL A 289 -3.81 12.56 7.60
N GLY A 290 -4.42 11.62 6.88
CA GLY A 290 -4.20 11.61 5.43
C GLY A 290 -4.87 10.49 4.64
N SER A 291 -4.61 10.53 3.33
CA SER A 291 -5.36 9.80 2.29
C SER A 291 -4.71 8.49 1.82
N ASN A 292 -3.61 8.03 2.40
CA ASN A 292 -2.93 6.83 1.93
C ASN A 292 -2.91 5.71 2.99
N MET A 293 -2.96 4.45 2.51
CA MET A 293 -2.96 3.28 3.38
C MET A 293 -1.60 3.06 4.08
N HIS A 294 -0.48 3.18 3.37
CA HIS A 294 0.82 2.88 3.96
C HIS A 294 1.21 3.77 5.16
N PRO A 295 0.98 5.11 5.15
CA PRO A 295 1.17 5.91 6.35
C PRO A 295 0.30 5.48 7.52
N ILE A 296 -0.93 5.03 7.24
CA ILE A 296 -1.82 4.47 8.28
C ILE A 296 -1.21 3.18 8.86
N ILE A 297 -0.70 2.26 8.02
CA ILE A 297 -0.05 1.03 8.49
C ILE A 297 1.21 1.37 9.31
N VAL A 298 2.06 2.28 8.84
CA VAL A 298 3.25 2.73 9.60
C VAL A 298 2.84 3.35 10.93
N SER A 299 1.77 4.15 10.95
CA SER A 299 1.24 4.72 12.19
C SER A 299 0.75 3.64 13.15
N LEU A 300 -0.05 2.68 12.69
CA LEU A 300 -0.56 1.57 13.49
C LEU A 300 0.58 0.70 14.04
N HIS A 301 1.57 0.39 13.19
CA HIS A 301 2.74 -0.40 13.57
C HIS A 301 3.57 0.25 14.69
N ASN A 302 3.64 1.57 14.73
CA ASN A 302 4.39 2.32 15.74
C ASN A 302 3.52 2.92 16.86
N GLY A 303 2.23 2.62 16.89
CA GLY A 303 1.30 3.20 17.87
C GLY A 303 1.13 4.72 17.72
N THR A 304 1.43 5.29 16.56
CA THR A 304 1.21 6.70 16.25
C THR A 304 -0.27 6.94 16.01
N PRO A 305 -0.93 7.86 16.73
CA PRO A 305 -2.33 8.20 16.47
C PRO A 305 -2.57 8.57 15.02
N CYS A 306 -3.61 8.01 14.40
CA CYS A 306 -3.88 8.29 13.00
C CYS A 306 -5.36 8.45 12.69
N TYR A 307 -5.66 9.24 11.64
CA TYR A 307 -6.99 9.41 11.08
C TYR A 307 -6.92 9.33 9.55
N SER A 308 -7.76 8.50 8.95
CA SER A 308 -7.74 8.29 7.52
C SER A 308 -8.79 9.12 6.80
N ILE A 309 -8.35 9.84 5.76
CA ILE A 309 -9.23 10.40 4.73
C ILE A 309 -9.30 9.35 3.63
N ASP A 310 -10.33 8.48 3.68
CA ASP A 310 -10.41 7.28 2.88
C ASP A 310 -10.84 7.57 1.45
N TYR A 311 -9.97 7.18 0.54
CA TYR A 311 -10.12 7.34 -0.90
C TYR A 311 -10.41 6.02 -1.62
N TRP A 312 -10.29 4.90 -0.92
CA TRP A 312 -10.28 3.56 -1.48
C TRP A 312 -11.66 2.89 -1.34
N GLY A 313 -11.96 2.00 -2.25
CA GLY A 313 -13.20 1.27 -2.33
C GLY A 313 -13.81 1.35 -3.71
N THR A 314 -14.95 0.67 -3.91
CA THR A 314 -15.70 0.73 -5.16
C THR A 314 -16.56 1.99 -5.22
N THR A 315 -16.87 2.42 -6.43
CA THR A 315 -17.80 3.52 -6.68
C THR A 315 -18.89 3.07 -7.64
N ASP A 316 -20.11 3.59 -7.45
CA ASP A 316 -21.17 3.39 -8.42
C ASP A 316 -20.91 4.15 -9.74
N PHE A 317 -21.81 3.98 -10.71
CA PHE A 317 -21.72 4.67 -11.99
C PHE A 317 -21.72 6.21 -11.86
N TRP A 318 -22.36 6.73 -10.82
CA TRP A 318 -22.48 8.17 -10.55
C TRP A 318 -21.27 8.72 -9.75
N GLY A 319 -20.33 7.86 -9.36
CA GLY A 319 -19.17 8.22 -8.55
C GLY A 319 -19.45 8.34 -7.06
N ASN A 320 -20.57 7.77 -6.57
CA ASN A 320 -20.77 7.65 -5.13
C ASN A 320 -19.89 6.52 -4.59
N HIS A 321 -19.23 6.78 -3.47
CA HIS A 321 -18.47 5.77 -2.75
C HIS A 321 -19.42 4.73 -2.13
N LEU A 322 -19.05 3.45 -2.27
CA LEU A 322 -19.83 2.34 -1.71
C LEU A 322 -19.07 1.79 -0.49
N ASP A 323 -19.77 1.74 0.65
CA ASP A 323 -19.24 1.10 1.86
C ASP A 323 -19.57 -0.40 1.86
N ASP A 324 -19.03 -1.10 0.86
CA ASP A 324 -19.28 -2.51 0.56
C ASP A 324 -18.19 -3.46 1.07
N GLY A 325 -17.27 -2.95 1.90
CA GLY A 325 -16.13 -3.69 2.43
C GLY A 325 -14.93 -3.77 1.49
N SER A 326 -14.97 -3.11 0.33
CA SER A 326 -13.86 -3.10 -0.64
C SER A 326 -12.72 -2.17 -0.27
N SER A 327 -12.90 -1.24 0.69
CA SER A 327 -11.83 -0.38 1.17
C SER A 327 -10.84 -1.14 2.05
N LYS A 328 -9.60 -1.27 1.57
CA LYS A 328 -8.49 -1.84 2.35
C LYS A 328 -8.15 -1.04 3.61
N VAL A 329 -8.39 0.28 3.60
CA VAL A 329 -8.21 1.15 4.77
C VAL A 329 -9.30 0.88 5.80
N ALA A 330 -10.55 0.73 5.37
CA ALA A 330 -11.64 0.35 6.26
C ALA A 330 -11.39 -1.02 6.90
N HIS A 331 -10.86 -1.97 6.12
CA HIS A 331 -10.50 -3.30 6.63
C HIS A 331 -9.47 -3.22 7.76
N ILE A 332 -8.33 -2.56 7.53
CA ILE A 332 -7.26 -2.48 8.55
C ILE A 332 -7.71 -1.71 9.80
N LEU A 333 -8.43 -0.60 9.65
CA LEU A 333 -8.94 0.14 10.80
C LEU A 333 -9.97 -0.67 11.59
N LYS A 334 -10.80 -1.50 10.95
CA LYS A 334 -11.71 -2.43 11.63
C LYS A 334 -10.96 -3.46 12.45
N VAL A 335 -9.88 -4.04 11.93
CA VAL A 335 -9.04 -5.00 12.66
C VAL A 335 -8.45 -4.37 13.92
N PHE A 336 -8.06 -3.11 13.86
CA PHE A 336 -7.54 -2.36 15.00
C PHE A 336 -8.63 -1.73 15.88
N LYS A 337 -9.93 -1.95 15.57
CA LYS A 337 -11.09 -1.35 16.26
C LYS A 337 -11.09 0.18 16.24
N LEU A 338 -10.68 0.75 15.11
CA LEU A 338 -10.52 2.18 14.87
C LEU A 338 -11.45 2.69 13.75
N GLU A 339 -12.63 2.10 13.58
CA GLU A 339 -13.58 2.45 12.51
C GLU A 339 -13.97 3.93 12.53
N LYS A 340 -13.94 4.56 13.72
CA LYS A 340 -14.23 5.98 13.91
C LYS A 340 -13.10 6.90 13.43
N ASN A 341 -11.89 6.36 13.25
CA ASN A 341 -10.72 7.12 12.79
C ASN A 341 -10.65 7.21 11.27
N ARG A 342 -11.81 7.29 10.62
CA ARG A 342 -11.91 7.33 9.16
C ARG A 342 -13.06 8.21 8.70
N ILE A 343 -12.84 8.93 7.60
CA ILE A 343 -13.89 9.56 6.81
C ILE A 343 -13.72 9.17 5.34
N SER A 344 -14.82 8.86 4.65
CA SER A 344 -14.81 8.55 3.21
C SER A 344 -15.06 9.79 2.39
N ILE A 345 -14.28 9.95 1.30
CA ILE A 345 -14.51 11.00 0.31
C ILE A 345 -15.62 10.55 -0.64
N ASN A 346 -16.64 11.36 -0.77
CA ASN A 346 -17.74 11.10 -1.68
C ASN A 346 -17.80 12.17 -2.77
N LYS A 347 -17.73 11.76 -4.05
CA LYS A 347 -17.72 12.67 -5.23
C LYS A 347 -16.67 13.78 -5.15
N GLY A 348 -15.51 13.49 -4.55
CA GLY A 348 -14.44 14.49 -4.36
C GLY A 348 -14.76 15.54 -3.28
N LYS A 349 -15.74 15.28 -2.41
CA LYS A 349 -16.06 16.10 -1.26
C LYS A 349 -15.78 15.34 0.03
N CYS A 350 -15.22 16.02 0.99
CA CYS A 350 -14.96 15.52 2.33
C CYS A 350 -15.66 16.41 3.35
N ASP A 351 -16.66 15.88 4.04
CA ASP A 351 -17.39 16.61 5.09
C ASP A 351 -16.68 16.44 6.45
N LEU A 352 -15.39 16.81 6.48
CA LEU A 352 -14.52 16.62 7.64
C LEU A 352 -14.93 17.59 8.77
N ASN A 353 -15.15 17.04 9.96
CA ASN A 353 -15.29 17.80 11.19
C ASN A 353 -13.97 17.81 11.96
N ALA A 354 -13.30 18.97 12.00
CA ALA A 354 -11.97 19.13 12.59
C ALA A 354 -11.95 18.73 14.08
N LYS A 355 -12.97 19.09 14.85
CA LYS A 355 -13.08 18.76 16.28
C LYS A 355 -13.13 17.24 16.48
N GLN A 356 -13.97 16.54 15.71
CA GLN A 356 -14.11 15.08 15.78
C GLN A 356 -12.78 14.37 15.40
N VAL A 357 -12.06 14.85 14.40
CA VAL A 357 -10.74 14.32 14.03
C VAL A 357 -9.77 14.43 15.19
N VAL A 358 -9.68 15.62 15.81
CA VAL A 358 -8.76 15.87 16.93
C VAL A 358 -9.16 15.04 18.15
N GLU A 359 -10.44 14.95 18.49
CA GLU A 359 -10.93 14.10 19.58
C GLU A 359 -10.56 12.62 19.36
N SER A 360 -10.67 12.12 18.12
CA SER A 360 -10.28 10.75 17.77
C SER A 360 -8.76 10.53 17.89
N ILE A 361 -7.94 11.53 17.63
CA ILE A 361 -6.48 11.49 17.81
C ILE A 361 -6.11 11.51 19.29
N ILE A 362 -6.71 12.40 20.08
CA ILE A 362 -6.40 12.54 21.53
C ILE A 362 -6.84 11.31 22.31
N SER A 363 -7.98 10.70 21.94
CA SER A 363 -8.50 9.50 22.57
C SER A 363 -7.99 8.19 21.95
N PHE A 364 -6.95 8.26 21.15
CA PHE A 364 -6.42 7.10 20.43
C PHE A 364 -5.93 6.00 21.39
N PRO A 365 -6.39 4.75 21.27
CA PRO A 365 -6.08 3.67 22.21
C PRO A 365 -4.69 3.05 21.93
N ARG A 366 -3.65 3.82 22.19
CA ARG A 366 -2.26 3.51 21.80
C ARG A 366 -1.78 2.13 22.25
N GLU A 367 -2.01 1.76 23.51
CA GLU A 367 -1.56 0.47 24.05
C GLU A 367 -2.24 -0.71 23.34
N GLN A 368 -3.55 -0.61 23.10
CA GLN A 368 -4.28 -1.63 22.35
C GLN A 368 -3.76 -1.76 20.90
N VAL A 369 -3.45 -0.63 20.25
CA VAL A 369 -2.92 -0.61 18.90
C VAL A 369 -1.54 -1.26 18.83
N ILE A 370 -0.64 -0.94 19.77
CA ILE A 370 0.69 -1.55 19.85
C ILE A 370 0.57 -3.07 20.02
N LYS A 371 -0.26 -3.52 20.96
CA LYS A 371 -0.48 -4.96 21.18
C LYS A 371 -1.02 -5.68 19.94
N GLN A 372 -1.93 -5.05 19.19
CA GLN A 372 -2.44 -5.61 17.95
C GLN A 372 -1.36 -5.64 16.87
N ALA A 373 -0.50 -4.62 16.79
CA ALA A 373 0.61 -4.56 15.84
C ALA A 373 1.65 -5.65 16.13
N GLU A 374 1.96 -5.93 17.40
CA GLU A 374 2.83 -7.04 17.82
C GLU A 374 2.25 -8.41 17.41
N SER A 375 0.93 -8.61 17.57
CA SER A 375 0.26 -9.81 17.07
C SER A 375 0.44 -9.96 15.57
N TYR A 376 0.30 -8.87 14.81
CA TYR A 376 0.47 -8.85 13.36
C TYR A 376 1.91 -9.14 12.94
N THR A 377 2.90 -8.63 13.65
CA THR A 377 4.31 -8.97 13.42
C THR A 377 4.55 -10.48 13.58
N ASN A 378 3.99 -11.10 14.62
CA ASN A 378 4.08 -12.55 14.84
C ASN A 378 3.36 -13.35 13.75
N GLU A 379 2.16 -12.94 13.36
CA GLU A 379 1.38 -13.58 12.29
C GLU A 379 2.13 -13.52 10.93
N TYR A 380 2.75 -12.37 10.63
CA TYR A 380 3.61 -12.24 9.46
C TYR A 380 4.78 -13.24 9.49
N GLY A 381 5.46 -13.36 10.64
CA GLY A 381 6.54 -14.33 10.81
C GLY A 381 6.09 -15.78 10.57
N GLN A 382 4.90 -16.14 11.05
CA GLN A 382 4.32 -17.47 10.83
C GLN A 382 3.95 -17.70 9.35
N MET A 383 3.32 -16.71 8.72
CA MET A 383 3.01 -16.75 7.29
C MET A 383 4.25 -17.00 6.44
N MET A 384 5.33 -16.30 6.70
CA MET A 384 6.58 -16.46 5.94
C MET A 384 7.20 -17.86 6.10
N LYS A 385 7.14 -18.44 7.31
CA LYS A 385 7.56 -19.83 7.51
C LYS A 385 6.73 -20.81 6.68
N GLN A 386 5.40 -20.59 6.59
CA GLN A 386 4.51 -21.43 5.77
C GLN A 386 4.79 -21.27 4.28
N ILE A 387 5.02 -20.04 3.80
CA ILE A 387 5.39 -19.77 2.40
C ILE A 387 6.66 -20.55 2.05
N ILE A 388 7.71 -20.40 2.83
CA ILE A 388 9.00 -21.07 2.58
C ILE A 388 8.85 -22.57 2.60
N ALA A 389 8.17 -23.13 3.62
CA ALA A 389 7.93 -24.57 3.70
C ALA A 389 7.10 -25.12 2.52
N SER A 390 6.25 -24.32 1.90
CA SER A 390 5.46 -24.73 0.75
C SER A 390 6.25 -24.71 -0.57
N LEU A 391 7.32 -23.95 -0.63
CA LEU A 391 8.16 -23.76 -1.83
C LEU A 391 9.32 -24.77 -1.91
N MET A 392 9.75 -25.27 -0.77
CA MET A 392 10.73 -26.38 -0.65
C MET A 392 10.10 -27.71 -0.95
#